data_1837beecc37c97601afac7f00e2ef5ce
#
_entry.id   1837beecc37c97601afac7f00e2ef5ce
#
_cell.length_a   1.000
_cell.length_b   1.000
_cell.length_c   1.000
_cell.angle_alpha   90.00
_cell.angle_beta   90.00
_cell.angle_gamma   90.00
#
_symmetry.space_group_name_H-M   'P 1'
#
loop_
_entity.id
_entity.type
_entity.pdbx_description
1 polymer ?
#
loop_
_entity_poly.entity_id
_entity_poly.type
_entity_poly.pdbx_seq_one_letter_code
_entity_poly.pdbx_strand_id
1 'polypeptide(L)'
;MSLNIKKLALKSFIKKIFKLCGWNLIKFRKPPDPNPYGKISFELLKKMNDCKGILHLGAHRGTEAEVYNWFGKKVIWVEASPFIFNELKENLFFYKNQIPLQALLSDVDNEELDFYISNNDGACSSTSNFTDEINKSVVYKGRNFKMLKKIKLRSCTLDTLFKKNNITSTNYDHWIIDLQGAELKTLKGS
;
A
#
# COMPACT_ATOMS: atom_id res chain seq x y z
N MET A 1 11.67 30.11 -3.98
CA MET A 1 11.28 28.78 -4.45
C MET A 1 12.44 27.79 -4.66
N SER A 2 13.70 28.20 -4.71
CA SER A 2 14.87 27.35 -5.03
C SER A 2 15.51 26.59 -3.87
N LEU A 3 15.38 27.05 -2.62
CA LEU A 3 16.06 26.45 -1.45
C LEU A 3 15.43 25.13 -0.98
N ASN A 4 14.12 24.97 -1.12
CA ASN A 4 13.41 23.76 -0.68
C ASN A 4 13.66 22.57 -1.61
N ILE A 5 13.78 22.81 -2.92
CA ILE A 5 14.03 21.75 -3.91
C ILE A 5 15.44 21.18 -3.74
N LYS A 6 16.45 22.02 -3.49
CA LYS A 6 17.83 21.58 -3.22
C LYS A 6 17.94 20.78 -1.92
N LYS A 7 17.19 21.14 -0.87
CA LYS A 7 17.14 20.36 0.40
C LYS A 7 16.46 18.97 0.22
N LEU A 8 15.42 18.87 -0.62
CA LEU A 8 14.78 17.58 -0.92
C LEU A 8 15.71 16.67 -1.73
N ALA A 9 16.35 17.20 -2.76
CA ALA A 9 17.31 16.45 -3.58
C ALA A 9 18.50 15.94 -2.78
N LEU A 10 19.06 16.77 -1.89
CA LEU A 10 20.16 16.40 -1.02
C LEU A 10 19.74 15.30 -0.02
N LYS A 11 18.55 15.39 0.57
CA LYS A 11 18.02 14.35 1.47
C LYS A 11 17.82 13.01 0.75
N SER A 12 17.30 13.04 -0.48
CA SER A 12 17.14 11.84 -1.31
C SER A 12 18.49 11.20 -1.66
N PHE A 13 19.46 12.02 -2.03
CA PHE A 13 20.82 11.58 -2.34
C PHE A 13 21.52 10.94 -1.14
N ILE A 14 21.45 11.57 0.03
CA ILE A 14 22.02 11.05 1.27
C ILE A 14 21.35 9.70 1.65
N LYS A 15 20.03 9.60 1.54
CA LYS A 15 19.32 8.32 1.76
C LYS A 15 19.80 7.22 0.82
N LYS A 16 20.06 7.54 -0.46
CA LYS A 16 20.59 6.55 -1.43
C LYS A 16 21.99 6.07 -1.06
N ILE A 17 22.89 6.96 -0.63
CA ILE A 17 24.25 6.58 -0.21
C ILE A 17 24.19 5.66 1.01
N PHE A 18 23.40 6.02 2.04
CA PHE A 18 23.29 5.18 3.22
C PHE A 18 22.66 3.81 2.91
N LYS A 19 21.68 3.75 2.00
CA LYS A 19 21.14 2.47 1.49
C LYS A 19 22.19 1.59 0.82
N LEU A 20 23.07 2.18 0.01
CA LEU A 20 24.19 1.46 -0.63
C LEU A 20 25.20 0.90 0.39
N CYS A 21 25.34 1.54 1.54
CA CYS A 21 26.18 1.07 2.65
C CYS A 21 25.45 0.11 3.61
N GLY A 22 24.24 -0.34 3.29
CA GLY A 22 23.45 -1.21 4.17
C GLY A 22 22.80 -0.50 5.37
N TRP A 23 22.80 0.83 5.39
CA TRP A 23 22.22 1.63 6.47
C TRP A 23 20.92 2.28 6.04
N ASN A 24 19.86 2.13 6.82
CA ASN A 24 18.63 2.90 6.65
C ASN A 24 18.72 4.19 7.49
N LEU A 25 18.76 5.35 6.84
CA LEU A 25 18.52 6.62 7.52
C LEU A 25 17.03 6.74 7.82
N ILE A 26 16.64 6.18 8.95
CA ILE A 26 15.33 6.43 9.55
C ILE A 26 15.46 7.78 10.27
N LYS A 27 14.62 8.74 9.89
CA LYS A 27 14.45 9.94 10.71
C LYS A 27 13.85 9.47 12.03
N PHE A 28 14.64 9.41 13.09
CA PHE A 28 14.12 9.25 14.44
C PHE A 28 13.19 10.43 14.74
N ARG A 29 11.95 10.31 14.33
CA ARG A 29 10.89 10.91 15.12
C ARG A 29 10.80 10.06 16.37
N LYS A 30 10.35 10.65 17.53
CA LYS A 30 10.02 9.92 18.77
C LYS A 30 9.78 8.45 18.48
N PRO A 31 10.34 7.49 19.26
CA PRO A 31 10.15 6.08 18.99
C PRO A 31 8.71 5.91 18.56
N PRO A 32 8.43 5.25 17.41
CA PRO A 32 7.08 5.12 16.94
C PRO A 32 6.28 4.68 18.14
N ASP A 33 5.20 5.38 18.44
CA ASP A 33 4.23 4.91 19.42
C ASP A 33 4.08 3.42 19.10
N PRO A 34 4.42 2.49 20.01
CA PRO A 34 4.31 1.07 19.73
C PRO A 34 2.90 0.70 19.26
N ASN A 35 2.01 1.65 19.25
CA ASN A 35 0.66 1.54 18.78
C ASN A 35 0.14 2.84 18.14
N PRO A 36 0.57 3.21 16.91
CA PRO A 36 0.09 4.39 16.22
C PRO A 36 -1.42 4.33 15.90
N TYR A 37 -2.05 3.18 16.04
CA TYR A 37 -3.46 2.91 15.72
C TYR A 37 -4.29 2.54 16.95
N GLY A 38 -3.82 2.84 18.17
CA GLY A 38 -4.47 2.39 19.39
C GLY A 38 -3.98 0.99 19.81
N LYS A 39 -4.55 0.41 20.82
CA LYS A 39 -4.06 -0.86 21.39
C LYS A 39 -4.18 -1.99 20.37
N ILE A 40 -3.08 -2.41 19.74
CA ILE A 40 -3.04 -3.67 18.99
C ILE A 40 -3.43 -4.77 19.98
N SER A 41 -4.57 -5.41 19.72
CA SER A 41 -5.03 -6.45 20.63
C SER A 41 -4.05 -7.62 20.60
N PHE A 42 -3.87 -8.27 21.76
CA PHE A 42 -3.08 -9.50 21.85
C PHE A 42 -3.56 -10.56 20.83
N GLU A 43 -4.86 -10.59 20.57
CA GLU A 43 -5.47 -11.47 19.59
C GLU A 43 -4.97 -11.18 18.16
N LEU A 44 -4.85 -9.91 17.77
CA LEU A 44 -4.32 -9.54 16.46
C LEU A 44 -2.84 -9.91 16.32
N LEU A 45 -2.03 -9.64 17.36
CA LEU A 45 -0.62 -10.05 17.40
C LEU A 45 -0.48 -11.56 17.27
N LYS A 46 -1.33 -12.33 17.96
CA LYS A 46 -1.38 -13.79 17.85
C LYS A 46 -1.73 -14.24 16.44
N LYS A 47 -2.77 -13.68 15.83
CA LYS A 47 -3.15 -13.98 14.43
C LYS A 47 -2.03 -13.68 13.47
N MET A 48 -1.33 -12.57 13.63
CA MET A 48 -0.16 -12.23 12.81
C MET A 48 0.98 -13.21 13.02
N ASN A 49 1.19 -13.70 14.26
CA ASN A 49 2.20 -14.71 14.54
C ASN A 49 1.85 -16.07 13.93
N ASP A 50 0.59 -16.45 13.94
CA ASP A 50 0.14 -17.80 13.57
C ASP A 50 -0.10 -17.94 12.05
N CYS A 51 -0.31 -16.85 11.30
CA CYS A 51 -0.57 -16.93 9.87
C CYS A 51 0.66 -17.43 9.07
N LYS A 52 0.41 -18.12 7.96
CA LYS A 52 1.46 -18.61 7.03
C LYS A 52 2.08 -17.48 6.23
N GLY A 53 1.26 -16.56 5.76
CA GLY A 53 1.67 -15.40 4.99
C GLY A 53 0.54 -14.38 4.89
N ILE A 54 0.89 -13.18 4.46
CA ILE A 54 -0.02 -12.04 4.39
C ILE A 54 -0.23 -11.64 2.94
N LEU A 55 -1.48 -11.41 2.57
CA LEU A 55 -1.88 -10.76 1.33
C LEU A 55 -2.41 -9.36 1.67
N HIS A 56 -1.67 -8.34 1.28
CA HIS A 56 -2.02 -6.94 1.53
C HIS A 56 -2.45 -6.26 0.24
N LEU A 57 -3.75 -6.09 0.06
CA LEU A 57 -4.39 -5.49 -1.11
C LEU A 57 -4.73 -4.04 -0.81
N GLY A 58 -4.17 -3.11 -1.60
CA GLY A 58 -4.18 -1.68 -1.31
C GLY A 58 -2.98 -1.29 -0.44
N ALA A 59 -1.80 -1.65 -0.90
CA ALA A 59 -0.56 -1.60 -0.12
C ALA A 59 -0.06 -0.20 0.19
N HIS A 60 -0.47 0.80 -0.59
CA HIS A 60 0.08 2.14 -0.52
C HIS A 60 1.62 2.09 -0.51
N ARG A 61 2.29 2.69 0.47
CA ARG A 61 3.76 2.70 0.60
C ARG A 61 4.33 1.54 1.44
N GLY A 62 3.49 0.60 1.88
CA GLY A 62 3.92 -0.54 2.71
C GLY A 62 4.45 -0.12 4.07
N THR A 63 3.73 0.75 4.77
CA THR A 63 4.15 1.28 6.09
C THR A 63 4.25 0.20 7.15
N GLU A 64 3.55 -0.90 6.99
CA GLU A 64 3.51 -2.07 7.88
C GLU A 64 4.65 -3.06 7.62
N ALA A 65 5.47 -2.83 6.59
CA ALA A 65 6.50 -3.78 6.14
C ALA A 65 7.48 -4.18 7.24
N GLU A 66 7.88 -3.22 8.09
CA GLU A 66 8.77 -3.48 9.21
C GLU A 66 8.13 -4.42 10.23
N VAL A 67 6.83 -4.23 10.53
CA VAL A 67 6.08 -5.07 11.45
C VAL A 67 5.97 -6.49 10.91
N TYR A 68 5.62 -6.66 9.63
CA TYR A 68 5.53 -7.98 9.01
C TYR A 68 6.88 -8.70 8.94
N ASN A 69 7.95 -7.94 8.71
CA ASN A 69 9.31 -8.47 8.76
C ASN A 69 9.71 -8.92 10.17
N TRP A 70 9.30 -8.18 11.20
CA TRP A 70 9.51 -8.56 12.60
C TRP A 70 8.90 -9.93 12.91
N PHE A 71 7.70 -10.19 12.39
CA PHE A 71 7.04 -11.50 12.50
C PHE A 71 7.55 -12.55 11.50
N GLY A 72 8.56 -12.24 10.69
CA GLY A 72 9.12 -13.15 9.69
C GLY A 72 8.15 -13.55 8.57
N LYS A 73 7.14 -12.72 8.29
CA LYS A 73 6.07 -13.09 7.36
C LYS A 73 6.48 -12.96 5.90
N LYS A 74 5.99 -13.89 5.08
CA LYS A 74 5.93 -13.72 3.63
C LYS A 74 4.75 -12.83 3.30
N VAL A 75 4.95 -11.81 2.48
CA VAL A 75 3.89 -10.85 2.15
C VAL A 75 3.84 -10.62 0.66
N ILE A 76 2.64 -10.68 0.11
CA ILE A 76 2.34 -10.13 -1.23
C ILE A 76 1.65 -8.78 -1.00
N TRP A 77 2.23 -7.75 -1.59
CA TRP A 77 1.72 -6.40 -1.56
C TRP A 77 1.17 -6.04 -2.93
N VAL A 78 -0.08 -5.58 -3.01
CA VAL A 78 -0.68 -5.17 -4.28
C VAL A 78 -1.06 -3.69 -4.20
N GLU A 79 -0.55 -2.90 -5.15
CA GLU A 79 -0.82 -1.47 -5.27
C GLU A 79 -1.16 -1.11 -6.72
N ALA A 80 -2.24 -0.34 -6.93
CA ALA A 80 -2.70 0.04 -8.25
C ALA A 80 -1.98 1.25 -8.83
N SER A 81 -1.72 2.26 -8.00
CA SER A 81 -1.09 3.51 -8.43
C SER A 81 0.36 3.31 -8.86
N PRO A 82 0.72 3.59 -10.14
CA PRO A 82 2.10 3.42 -10.60
C PRO A 82 3.12 4.25 -9.81
N PHE A 83 2.70 5.43 -9.35
CA PHE A 83 3.56 6.35 -8.60
C PHE A 83 3.85 5.81 -7.20
N ILE A 84 2.79 5.39 -6.48
CA ILE A 84 2.90 4.85 -5.13
C ILE A 84 3.59 3.47 -5.17
N PHE A 85 3.30 2.66 -6.18
CA PHE A 85 3.98 1.37 -6.38
C PHE A 85 5.51 1.50 -6.50
N ASN A 86 6.01 2.55 -7.15
CA ASN A 86 7.45 2.79 -7.21
C ASN A 86 8.03 3.10 -5.82
N GLU A 87 7.32 3.88 -5.00
CA GLU A 87 7.71 4.14 -3.61
C GLU A 87 7.62 2.86 -2.76
N LEU A 88 6.57 2.06 -2.95
CA LEU A 88 6.43 0.75 -2.30
C LEU A 88 7.63 -0.16 -2.60
N LYS A 89 8.02 -0.30 -3.86
CA LYS A 89 9.21 -1.10 -4.24
C LYS A 89 10.48 -0.61 -3.56
N GLU A 90 10.67 0.71 -3.48
CA GLU A 90 11.82 1.29 -2.79
C GLU A 90 11.80 0.98 -1.29
N ASN A 91 10.63 1.06 -0.66
CA ASN A 91 10.47 0.78 0.76
C ASN A 91 10.68 -0.70 1.09
N LEU A 92 10.27 -1.59 0.19
CA LEU A 92 10.39 -3.05 0.38
C LEU A 92 11.75 -3.63 -0.04
N PHE A 93 12.64 -2.84 -0.60
CA PHE A 93 13.90 -3.32 -1.19
C PHE A 93 14.72 -4.24 -0.28
N PHE A 94 14.71 -4.01 1.04
CA PHE A 94 15.47 -4.82 2.00
C PHE A 94 14.70 -6.00 2.58
N TYR A 95 13.41 -6.14 2.29
CA TYR A 95 12.56 -7.19 2.85
C TYR A 95 12.39 -8.34 1.86
N LYS A 96 13.33 -9.30 1.85
CA LYS A 96 13.40 -10.39 0.86
C LYS A 96 12.14 -11.27 0.76
N ASN A 97 11.35 -11.33 1.85
CA ASN A 97 10.12 -12.14 1.91
C ASN A 97 8.86 -11.33 1.57
N GLN A 98 9.01 -10.10 1.10
CA GLN A 98 7.92 -9.18 0.82
C GLN A 98 7.96 -8.77 -0.65
N ILE A 99 6.96 -9.18 -1.41
CA ILE A 99 6.92 -9.06 -2.86
C ILE A 99 5.88 -8.01 -3.26
N PRO A 100 6.29 -6.86 -3.84
CA PRO A 100 5.36 -5.89 -4.39
C PRO A 100 4.89 -6.28 -5.79
N LEU A 101 3.60 -6.20 -6.04
CA LEU A 101 2.95 -6.39 -7.33
C LEU A 101 2.12 -5.18 -7.68
N GLN A 102 2.20 -4.74 -8.94
CA GLN A 102 1.36 -3.65 -9.43
C GLN A 102 0.13 -4.23 -10.13
N ALA A 103 -1.06 -3.95 -9.61
CA ALA A 103 -2.31 -4.32 -10.24
C ALA A 103 -3.47 -3.45 -9.76
N LEU A 104 -4.37 -3.08 -10.66
CA LEU A 104 -5.70 -2.60 -10.34
C LEU A 104 -6.63 -3.81 -10.25
N LEU A 105 -6.97 -4.21 -9.02
CA LEU A 105 -7.78 -5.40 -8.78
C LEU A 105 -9.27 -5.15 -9.07
N SER A 106 -9.91 -6.14 -9.71
CA SER A 106 -11.33 -6.12 -10.05
C SER A 106 -11.85 -7.56 -10.20
N ASP A 107 -13.13 -7.70 -10.53
CA ASP A 107 -13.78 -8.96 -10.89
C ASP A 107 -13.60 -9.37 -12.37
N VAL A 108 -13.06 -8.50 -13.20
CA VAL A 108 -12.85 -8.71 -14.64
C VAL A 108 -11.42 -8.33 -15.03
N ASP A 109 -10.79 -9.16 -15.89
CA ASP A 109 -9.47 -8.90 -16.43
C ASP A 109 -9.51 -7.96 -17.63
N ASN A 110 -8.46 -7.14 -17.78
CA ASN A 110 -8.17 -6.30 -18.95
C ASN A 110 -9.22 -5.22 -19.28
N GLU A 111 -10.15 -4.93 -18.37
CA GLU A 111 -11.04 -3.79 -18.49
C GLU A 111 -10.25 -2.49 -18.27
N GLU A 112 -10.42 -1.51 -19.17
CA GLU A 112 -9.80 -0.20 -19.00
C GLU A 112 -10.68 0.67 -18.09
N LEU A 113 -10.19 0.97 -16.90
CA LEU A 113 -10.90 1.72 -15.87
C LEU A 113 -10.24 3.07 -15.60
N ASP A 114 -11.07 4.05 -15.24
CA ASP A 114 -10.59 5.30 -14.67
C ASP A 114 -10.12 5.05 -13.24
N PHE A 115 -8.93 5.54 -12.92
CA PHE A 115 -8.39 5.51 -11.57
C PHE A 115 -8.06 6.93 -11.11
N TYR A 116 -8.67 7.35 -10.02
CA TYR A 116 -8.60 8.70 -9.49
C TYR A 116 -7.57 8.77 -8.36
N ILE A 117 -6.61 9.68 -8.48
CA ILE A 117 -5.56 9.92 -7.50
C ILE A 117 -6.01 11.01 -6.53
N SER A 118 -6.06 10.70 -5.25
CA SER A 118 -6.51 11.62 -4.20
C SER A 118 -5.41 12.55 -3.69
N ASN A 119 -5.82 13.71 -3.12
CA ASN A 119 -4.91 14.73 -2.62
C ASN A 119 -4.28 14.42 -1.24
N ASN A 120 -4.71 13.37 -0.59
CA ASN A 120 -4.14 12.89 0.67
C ASN A 120 -3.00 11.90 0.45
N ASP A 121 -2.06 12.29 -0.39
CA ASP A 121 -0.89 11.47 -0.69
C ASP A 121 -1.22 10.15 -1.41
N GLY A 122 -2.38 10.13 -2.08
CA GLY A 122 -2.90 8.97 -2.81
C GLY A 122 -3.59 7.92 -1.95
N ALA A 123 -3.68 8.09 -0.64
CA ALA A 123 -4.19 7.07 0.28
C ALA A 123 -5.67 6.70 0.06
N CYS A 124 -6.48 7.60 -0.50
CA CYS A 124 -7.87 7.34 -0.86
C CYS A 124 -8.07 7.27 -2.39
N SER A 125 -7.04 6.89 -3.14
CA SER A 125 -7.17 6.71 -4.60
C SER A 125 -8.05 5.50 -4.91
N SER A 126 -8.93 5.62 -5.91
CA SER A 126 -9.97 4.64 -6.18
C SER A 126 -10.41 4.66 -7.64
N THR A 127 -11.12 3.62 -8.08
CA THR A 127 -11.88 3.62 -9.34
C THR A 127 -13.16 4.46 -9.25
N SER A 128 -13.57 4.84 -8.05
CA SER A 128 -14.71 5.73 -7.80
C SER A 128 -14.26 7.14 -7.48
N ASN A 129 -14.94 8.13 -8.03
CA ASN A 129 -14.71 9.53 -7.67
C ASN A 129 -15.32 9.83 -6.29
N PHE A 130 -14.76 10.79 -5.58
CA PHE A 130 -15.39 11.28 -4.34
C PHE A 130 -16.75 11.91 -4.65
N THR A 131 -17.75 11.53 -3.85
CA THR A 131 -19.02 12.23 -3.80
C THR A 131 -18.93 13.39 -2.80
N ASP A 132 -19.77 14.41 -2.97
CA ASP A 132 -19.86 15.52 -2.00
C ASP A 132 -20.22 15.05 -0.58
N GLU A 133 -20.85 13.88 -0.48
CA GLU A 133 -21.22 13.26 0.80
C GLU A 133 -20.02 12.81 1.62
N ILE A 134 -18.94 12.38 0.99
CA ILE A 134 -17.71 11.97 1.70
C ILE A 134 -17.14 13.16 2.48
N ASN A 135 -17.08 14.34 1.88
CA ASN A 135 -16.58 15.54 2.54
C ASN A 135 -17.52 16.06 3.65
N LYS A 136 -18.80 15.70 3.60
CA LYS A 136 -19.80 16.01 4.63
C LYS A 136 -19.82 15.00 5.78
N SER A 137 -19.21 13.82 5.61
CA SER A 137 -19.19 12.79 6.65
C SER A 137 -18.46 13.28 7.90
N VAL A 138 -18.91 12.81 9.07
CA VAL A 138 -18.31 13.17 10.37
C VAL A 138 -16.83 12.78 10.43
N VAL A 139 -16.47 11.66 9.80
CA VAL A 139 -15.10 11.11 9.79
C VAL A 139 -14.12 11.98 9.00
N TYR A 140 -14.60 12.62 7.92
CA TYR A 140 -13.75 13.39 7.00
C TYR A 140 -13.99 14.90 7.06
N LYS A 141 -14.83 15.36 7.99
CA LYS A 141 -15.17 16.77 8.16
C LYS A 141 -13.91 17.64 8.29
N GLY A 142 -13.78 18.61 7.41
CA GLY A 142 -12.65 19.56 7.40
C GLY A 142 -11.38 19.08 6.68
N ARG A 143 -11.34 17.85 6.14
CA ARG A 143 -10.16 17.33 5.43
C ARG A 143 -10.07 17.73 3.96
N ASN A 144 -11.17 18.22 3.36
CA ASN A 144 -11.24 18.70 1.97
C ASN A 144 -10.59 17.75 0.95
N PHE A 145 -11.00 16.48 0.97
CA PHE A 145 -10.49 15.48 0.03
C PHE A 145 -10.93 15.78 -1.40
N LYS A 146 -9.99 15.71 -2.33
CA LYS A 146 -10.21 15.94 -3.76
C LYS A 146 -9.46 14.89 -4.56
N MET A 147 -10.02 14.53 -5.71
CA MET A 147 -9.27 13.81 -6.72
C MET A 147 -8.45 14.81 -7.54
N LEU A 148 -7.14 14.66 -7.55
CA LEU A 148 -6.20 15.57 -8.21
C LEU A 148 -5.99 15.21 -9.67
N LYS A 149 -6.03 13.92 -10.00
CA LYS A 149 -5.67 13.39 -11.31
C LYS A 149 -6.47 12.13 -11.59
N LYS A 150 -6.79 11.94 -12.85
CA LYS A 150 -7.37 10.71 -13.38
C LYS A 150 -6.38 10.06 -14.33
N ILE A 151 -6.18 8.77 -14.22
CA ILE A 151 -5.38 7.95 -15.14
C ILE A 151 -6.18 6.73 -15.58
N LYS A 152 -5.81 6.14 -16.70
CA LYS A 152 -6.38 4.88 -17.18
C LYS A 152 -5.50 3.72 -16.72
N LEU A 153 -6.11 2.71 -16.13
CA LEU A 153 -5.44 1.48 -15.75
C LEU A 153 -6.25 0.28 -16.26
N ARG A 154 -5.56 -0.81 -16.55
CA ARG A 154 -6.21 -2.07 -16.90
C ARG A 154 -6.40 -2.90 -15.63
N SER A 155 -7.61 -3.42 -15.48
CA SER A 155 -7.96 -4.28 -14.35
C SER A 155 -7.33 -5.67 -14.48
N CYS A 156 -7.20 -6.33 -13.33
CA CYS A 156 -6.72 -7.69 -13.21
C CYS A 156 -7.48 -8.39 -12.08
N THR A 157 -7.91 -9.61 -12.30
CA THR A 157 -8.46 -10.43 -11.22
C THR A 157 -7.33 -10.94 -10.32
N LEU A 158 -7.64 -11.24 -9.06
CA LEU A 158 -6.65 -11.77 -8.12
C LEU A 158 -6.12 -13.13 -8.57
N ASP A 159 -6.99 -13.98 -9.12
CA ASP A 159 -6.61 -15.28 -9.69
C ASP A 159 -5.62 -15.13 -10.85
N THR A 160 -5.87 -14.21 -11.77
CA THR A 160 -4.96 -13.92 -12.88
C THR A 160 -3.63 -13.36 -12.38
N LEU A 161 -3.65 -12.47 -11.38
CA LEU A 161 -2.44 -11.93 -10.78
C LEU A 161 -1.58 -13.04 -10.15
N PHE A 162 -2.20 -13.94 -9.41
CA PHE A 162 -1.51 -15.07 -8.78
C PHE A 162 -0.93 -16.02 -9.81
N LYS A 163 -1.71 -16.39 -10.84
CA LYS A 163 -1.24 -17.26 -11.92
C LYS A 163 -0.03 -16.68 -12.66
N LYS A 164 -0.09 -15.37 -13.02
CA LYS A 164 1.01 -14.69 -13.72
C LYS A 164 2.31 -14.63 -12.92
N ASN A 165 2.21 -14.61 -11.58
CA ASN A 165 3.36 -14.50 -10.69
C ASN A 165 3.75 -15.82 -10.02
N ASN A 166 3.16 -16.96 -10.41
CA ASN A 166 3.37 -18.28 -9.81
C ASN A 166 3.15 -18.29 -8.29
N ILE A 167 2.11 -17.58 -7.82
CA ILE A 167 1.78 -17.49 -6.41
C ILE A 167 0.76 -18.56 -6.06
N THR A 168 1.03 -19.31 -5.00
CA THR A 168 0.10 -20.28 -4.43
C THR A 168 -0.70 -19.62 -3.32
N SER A 169 -2.00 -19.41 -3.54
CA SER A 169 -2.88 -18.66 -2.63
C SER A 169 -2.94 -19.25 -1.21
N THR A 170 -2.86 -20.57 -1.08
CA THR A 170 -2.88 -21.28 0.22
C THR A 170 -1.71 -20.97 1.14
N ASN A 171 -0.67 -20.28 0.64
CA ASN A 171 0.46 -19.79 1.43
C ASN A 171 0.17 -18.44 2.12
N TYR A 172 -0.97 -17.81 1.84
CA TYR A 172 -1.35 -16.49 2.33
C TYR A 172 -2.76 -16.56 2.92
N ASP A 173 -2.84 -16.88 4.20
CA ASP A 173 -4.10 -17.10 4.92
C ASP A 173 -4.57 -15.90 5.75
N HIS A 174 -3.81 -14.82 5.75
CA HIS A 174 -4.18 -13.55 6.37
C HIS A 174 -4.28 -12.45 5.31
N TRP A 175 -5.50 -11.96 5.06
CA TRP A 175 -5.77 -10.97 4.03
C TRP A 175 -6.11 -9.62 4.65
N ILE A 176 -5.44 -8.59 4.20
CA ILE A 176 -5.73 -7.19 4.50
C ILE A 176 -6.20 -6.56 3.20
N ILE A 177 -7.41 -6.04 3.19
CA ILE A 177 -8.05 -5.52 1.98
C ILE A 177 -8.51 -4.09 2.26
N ASP A 178 -7.83 -3.12 1.64
CA ASP A 178 -8.17 -1.69 1.70
C ASP A 178 -8.07 -1.10 0.29
N LEU A 179 -9.11 -1.33 -0.52
CA LEU A 179 -9.16 -0.99 -1.94
C LEU A 179 -10.08 0.20 -2.23
N GLN A 180 -10.50 0.91 -1.18
CA GLN A 180 -11.27 2.14 -1.29
C GLN A 180 -12.55 1.97 -2.13
N GLY A 181 -13.28 0.87 -1.87
CA GLY A 181 -14.57 0.54 -2.50
C GLY A 181 -14.51 -0.56 -3.59
N ALA A 182 -13.34 -1.12 -3.89
CA ALA A 182 -13.21 -2.23 -4.85
C ALA A 182 -13.13 -3.61 -4.17
N GLU A 183 -13.28 -3.70 -2.84
CA GLU A 183 -13.10 -4.92 -2.05
C GLU A 183 -13.98 -6.06 -2.55
N LEU A 184 -15.29 -5.80 -2.71
CA LEU A 184 -16.24 -6.83 -3.15
C LEU A 184 -15.96 -7.32 -4.57
N LYS A 185 -15.58 -6.42 -5.49
CA LYS A 185 -15.20 -6.81 -6.86
C LYS A 185 -13.97 -7.70 -6.84
N THR A 186 -12.96 -7.31 -6.07
CA THR A 186 -11.74 -8.10 -5.93
C THR A 186 -12.00 -9.50 -5.39
N LEU A 187 -12.87 -9.63 -4.37
CA LEU A 187 -13.25 -10.93 -3.82
C LEU A 187 -14.07 -11.80 -4.80
N LYS A 188 -14.78 -11.20 -5.76
CA LYS A 188 -15.47 -11.97 -6.81
C LYS A 188 -14.51 -12.46 -7.90
N GLY A 189 -13.35 -11.82 -8.05
CA GLY A 189 -12.29 -12.19 -8.97
C GLY A 189 -11.18 -13.05 -8.36
N SER A 190 -11.47 -13.74 -7.21
CA SER A 190 -10.52 -14.54 -6.45
C SER A 190 -10.96 -15.98 -6.29
#